data_db8db0838a02051fff208ef5b1d3674f
#
_entry.id   db8db0838a02051fff208ef5b1d3674f
#
_cell.length_a   1.000
_cell.length_b   1.000
_cell.length_c   1.000
_cell.angle_alpha   90.00
_cell.angle_beta   90.00
_cell.angle_gamma   90.00
#
_symmetry.space_group_name_H-M   'P 1'
#
loop_
_entity.id
_entity.type
_entity.pdbx_description
1 polymer ?
#
loop_
_entity_poly.entity_id
_entity_poly.type
_entity_poly.pdbx_seq_one_letter_code
_entity_poly.pdbx_strand_id
1 'polypeptide(L)'
;MPMVVAVMRILLLCHGLPPESVGGVEQHVEGLSRALAAAGHHVHIYARTAAPDRAQGEFFVERSGNPTITRVAYRWQGIASLESIYQCEPMALSLRRFLAERRAMGEHFDVAHVHHLTGMSTDSIDELHAAGLPVVMTLHDYWLMCPRGQMWHAHEVVCERVEANRCGECLHHTYPHWLDIPQGIASAARIHERARVTIAKADCLVVPSARAIPPFLALGVSAERFTVVENGVDTTALEQLAPPPCGPGPLRLAYFGTILPSKGLHILIEAVRKQAPGTVSLAIHGNAVSYHGDDRFLLRCFQQLQPGDAIHYHGPYSTQDLPRLLAPVDVVCAPALWQEAFGLTVREALSAARPVVVSRIGGLQDAVTDGQEGLVLPPGDVAAWAMAIRSLAADRSLVRRMAAAARPRARGFSAMADDLTKVYARISAERISIGHQRS
;
A
#
# COMPACT_ATOMS: atom_id res chain seq x y z
N MET A 1 -17.96 5.98 28.76
CA MET A 1 -18.49 7.03 27.89
C MET A 1 -17.60 7.09 26.67
N PRO A 2 -18.09 7.10 25.45
CA PRO A 2 -17.25 7.36 24.29
C PRO A 2 -16.61 8.77 24.47
N MET A 3 -15.31 8.85 24.34
CA MET A 3 -14.58 10.12 24.32
C MET A 3 -15.09 10.90 23.10
N VAL A 4 -15.80 12.01 23.32
CA VAL A 4 -16.15 12.92 22.22
C VAL A 4 -14.85 13.56 21.77
N VAL A 5 -14.31 13.07 20.67
CA VAL A 5 -13.10 13.67 20.08
C VAL A 5 -13.53 14.98 19.42
N ALA A 6 -12.82 16.07 19.71
CA ALA A 6 -13.09 17.36 19.10
C ALA A 6 -12.93 17.30 17.58
N VAL A 7 -13.73 18.11 16.87
CA VAL A 7 -13.56 18.29 15.43
C VAL A 7 -12.15 18.80 15.15
N MET A 8 -11.44 18.14 14.25
CA MET A 8 -10.05 18.47 13.89
C MET A 8 -9.95 18.91 12.42
N ARG A 9 -8.94 19.74 12.13
CA ARG A 9 -8.52 20.12 10.79
C ARG A 9 -7.28 19.31 10.42
N ILE A 10 -7.43 18.35 9.51
CA ILE A 10 -6.43 17.34 9.21
C ILE A 10 -5.86 17.57 7.82
N LEU A 11 -4.53 17.69 7.72
CA LEU A 11 -3.82 17.77 6.44
C LEU A 11 -3.25 16.38 6.10
N LEU A 12 -3.68 15.80 4.98
CA LEU A 12 -3.14 14.55 4.45
C LEU A 12 -2.16 14.85 3.31
N LEU A 13 -0.94 14.32 3.38
CA LEU A 13 0.06 14.40 2.32
C LEU A 13 0.19 13.07 1.60
N CYS A 14 0.07 13.06 0.25
CA CYS A 14 0.16 11.86 -0.55
C CYS A 14 0.87 12.10 -1.89
N HIS A 15 1.60 11.10 -2.37
CA HIS A 15 2.34 11.15 -3.64
C HIS A 15 1.45 11.04 -4.90
N GLY A 16 0.16 10.84 -4.76
CA GLY A 16 -0.81 10.74 -5.84
C GLY A 16 -2.22 10.52 -5.31
N LEU A 17 -3.21 10.63 -6.17
CA LEU A 17 -4.62 10.31 -5.91
C LEU A 17 -5.30 9.82 -7.19
N PRO A 18 -6.39 9.02 -7.09
CA PRO A 18 -7.24 8.73 -8.22
C PRO A 18 -7.83 10.00 -8.86
N PRO A 19 -8.17 9.99 -10.17
CA PRO A 19 -8.00 8.88 -11.12
C PRO A 19 -6.61 8.80 -11.74
N GLU A 20 -5.74 9.79 -11.54
CA GLU A 20 -4.43 9.88 -12.20
C GLU A 20 -3.47 8.78 -11.72
N SER A 21 -3.48 8.52 -10.42
CA SER A 21 -2.65 7.50 -9.78
C SER A 21 -3.55 6.57 -8.98
N VAL A 22 -3.49 5.27 -9.29
CA VAL A 22 -4.34 4.24 -8.67
C VAL A 22 -3.45 3.14 -8.12
N GLY A 23 -3.23 3.16 -6.83
CA GLY A 23 -2.49 2.17 -6.05
C GLY A 23 -3.09 2.02 -4.66
N GLY A 24 -2.50 1.16 -3.85
CA GLY A 24 -3.01 0.91 -2.50
C GLY A 24 -2.97 2.14 -1.59
N VAL A 25 -1.93 2.97 -1.71
CA VAL A 25 -1.78 4.19 -0.90
C VAL A 25 -2.80 5.24 -1.29
N GLU A 26 -2.99 5.47 -2.60
CA GLU A 26 -3.93 6.47 -3.12
C GLU A 26 -5.37 6.12 -2.77
N GLN A 27 -5.77 4.85 -2.92
CA GLN A 27 -7.09 4.36 -2.52
C GLN A 27 -7.30 4.46 -1.00
N HIS A 28 -6.26 4.16 -0.22
CA HIS A 28 -6.27 4.32 1.23
C HIS A 28 -6.52 5.79 1.62
N VAL A 29 -5.77 6.74 1.05
CA VAL A 29 -5.92 8.17 1.37
C VAL A 29 -7.29 8.68 0.97
N GLU A 30 -7.79 8.30 -0.19
CA GLU A 30 -9.12 8.67 -0.65
C GLU A 30 -10.22 8.12 0.27
N GLY A 31 -10.16 6.84 0.63
CA GLY A 31 -11.12 6.21 1.54
C GLY A 31 -11.06 6.80 2.95
N LEU A 32 -9.87 6.98 3.50
CA LEU A 32 -9.65 7.60 4.80
C LEU A 32 -10.16 9.04 4.84
N SER A 33 -9.86 9.84 3.82
CA SER A 33 -10.30 11.25 3.77
C SER A 33 -11.82 11.38 3.81
N ARG A 34 -12.53 10.51 3.08
CA ARG A 34 -14.00 10.45 3.11
C ARG A 34 -14.54 10.04 4.48
N ALA A 35 -13.93 9.04 5.10
CA ALA A 35 -14.35 8.55 6.42
C ALA A 35 -14.12 9.60 7.52
N LEU A 36 -12.97 10.29 7.53
CA LEU A 36 -12.70 11.40 8.45
C LEU A 36 -13.66 12.57 8.25
N ALA A 37 -13.97 12.93 6.98
CA ALA A 37 -14.94 13.97 6.67
C ALA A 37 -16.36 13.58 7.12
N ALA A 38 -16.75 12.33 6.93
CA ALA A 38 -18.02 11.79 7.40
C ALA A 38 -18.12 11.76 8.94
N ALA A 39 -16.99 11.60 9.64
CA ALA A 39 -16.88 11.71 11.09
C ALA A 39 -16.93 13.17 11.61
N GLY A 40 -17.04 14.16 10.71
CA GLY A 40 -17.18 15.56 11.04
C GLY A 40 -15.87 16.35 11.08
N HIS A 41 -14.73 15.74 10.76
CA HIS A 41 -13.45 16.44 10.68
C HIS A 41 -13.34 17.24 9.37
N HIS A 42 -12.57 18.34 9.38
CA HIS A 42 -12.20 19.06 8.18
C HIS A 42 -10.93 18.47 7.59
N VAL A 43 -11.01 17.93 6.38
CA VAL A 43 -9.90 17.23 5.73
C VAL A 43 -9.42 18.00 4.52
N HIS A 44 -8.12 18.23 4.44
CA HIS A 44 -7.45 18.78 3.28
C HIS A 44 -6.39 17.79 2.79
N ILE A 45 -6.43 17.44 1.51
CA ILE A 45 -5.43 16.58 0.88
C ILE A 45 -4.50 17.46 0.05
N TYR A 46 -3.19 17.35 0.30
CA TYR A 46 -2.15 17.95 -0.50
C TYR A 46 -1.42 16.82 -1.25
N ALA A 47 -1.68 16.68 -2.54
CA ALA A 47 -1.23 15.54 -3.32
C ALA A 47 -0.50 15.96 -4.60
N ARG A 48 0.54 15.20 -4.94
CA ARG A 48 1.27 15.36 -6.18
C ARG A 48 0.39 15.01 -7.41
N THR A 49 0.70 15.68 -8.53
CA THR A 49 0.13 15.40 -9.86
C THR A 49 1.20 15.63 -10.93
N ALA A 50 1.07 14.98 -12.09
CA ALA A 50 2.00 15.18 -13.20
C ALA A 50 1.91 16.59 -13.80
N ALA A 51 0.70 17.16 -13.96
CA ALA A 51 0.39 18.52 -14.47
C ALA A 51 1.48 19.13 -15.37
N PRO A 52 1.70 18.61 -16.61
CA PRO A 52 2.84 18.96 -17.46
C PRO A 52 2.89 20.44 -17.86
N ASP A 53 1.74 21.12 -17.85
CA ASP A 53 1.60 22.54 -18.21
C ASP A 53 1.93 23.49 -17.06
N ARG A 54 2.24 22.97 -15.86
CA ARG A 54 2.54 23.75 -14.67
C ARG A 54 4.01 23.67 -14.30
N ALA A 55 4.48 24.71 -13.62
CA ALA A 55 5.85 24.71 -13.09
C ALA A 55 6.02 23.69 -11.97
N GLN A 56 7.24 23.18 -11.80
CA GLN A 56 7.61 22.31 -10.68
C GLN A 56 7.25 22.99 -9.35
N GLY A 57 6.45 22.32 -8.51
CA GLY A 57 6.02 22.84 -7.22
C GLY A 57 4.90 23.91 -7.29
N GLU A 58 4.33 24.17 -8.47
CA GLU A 58 3.11 24.97 -8.57
C GLU A 58 1.93 24.15 -8.05
N PHE A 59 1.13 24.75 -7.16
CA PHE A 59 -0.05 24.07 -6.61
C PHE A 59 -1.35 24.81 -6.96
N PHE A 60 -2.45 24.07 -6.99
CA PHE A 60 -3.79 24.56 -7.29
C PHE A 60 -4.86 23.73 -6.59
N VAL A 61 -5.98 24.35 -6.27
CA VAL A 61 -7.14 23.65 -5.73
C VAL A 61 -7.86 22.93 -6.87
N GLU A 62 -7.89 21.59 -6.82
CA GLU A 62 -8.63 20.76 -7.77
C GLU A 62 -10.10 20.60 -7.36
N ARG A 63 -10.34 20.45 -6.04
CA ARG A 63 -11.68 20.26 -5.49
C ARG A 63 -11.82 21.01 -4.18
N SER A 64 -12.82 21.90 -4.11
CA SER A 64 -13.26 22.54 -2.87
C SER A 64 -14.31 21.68 -2.17
N GLY A 65 -14.42 21.81 -0.85
CA GLY A 65 -15.38 21.08 -0.02
C GLY A 65 -14.68 20.29 1.09
N ASN A 66 -15.31 19.22 1.54
CA ASN A 66 -14.75 18.36 2.57
C ASN A 66 -14.80 16.88 2.12
N PRO A 67 -13.70 16.26 1.75
CA PRO A 67 -12.33 16.79 1.77
C PRO A 67 -12.05 17.81 0.65
N THR A 68 -11.22 18.83 0.96
CA THR A 68 -10.61 19.72 -0.03
C THR A 68 -9.39 19.02 -0.65
N ILE A 69 -9.15 19.19 -1.95
CA ILE A 69 -7.98 18.64 -2.64
C ILE A 69 -7.18 19.79 -3.27
N THR A 70 -5.92 19.91 -2.87
CA THR A 70 -4.91 20.71 -3.55
C THR A 70 -3.91 19.79 -4.24
N ARG A 71 -3.67 20.04 -5.52
CA ARG A 71 -2.64 19.35 -6.31
C ARG A 71 -1.37 20.18 -6.38
N VAL A 72 -0.23 19.51 -6.38
CA VAL A 72 1.09 20.11 -6.60
C VAL A 72 1.78 19.43 -7.78
N ALA A 73 2.23 20.23 -8.74
CA ALA A 73 2.85 19.74 -9.96
C ALA A 73 4.26 19.19 -9.68
N TYR A 74 4.53 17.96 -10.14
CA TYR A 74 5.82 17.32 -10.08
C TYR A 74 6.20 16.79 -11.46
N ARG A 75 7.38 17.16 -11.93
CA ARG A 75 7.91 16.72 -13.22
C ARG A 75 8.96 15.65 -13.02
N TRP A 76 8.74 14.48 -13.59
CA TRP A 76 9.74 13.41 -13.63
C TRP A 76 10.89 13.67 -14.60
N GLN A 77 10.68 14.57 -15.55
CA GLN A 77 11.70 14.96 -16.51
C GLN A 77 12.81 15.79 -15.84
N GLY A 78 14.07 15.43 -16.15
CA GLY A 78 15.21 16.15 -15.60
C GLY A 78 15.61 15.72 -14.17
N ILE A 79 15.14 14.59 -13.68
CA ILE A 79 15.64 13.99 -12.45
C ILE A 79 17.10 13.62 -12.64
N ALA A 80 17.99 14.31 -11.89
CA ALA A 80 19.43 14.19 -12.06
C ALA A 80 20.03 12.97 -11.35
N SER A 81 19.40 12.48 -10.30
CA SER A 81 19.88 11.36 -9.50
C SER A 81 18.73 10.68 -8.75
N LEU A 82 19.00 9.49 -8.23
CA LEU A 82 18.04 8.77 -7.38
C LEU A 82 17.69 9.56 -6.11
N GLU A 83 18.67 10.25 -5.52
CA GLU A 83 18.47 11.05 -4.31
C GLU A 83 17.53 12.24 -4.53
N SER A 84 17.47 12.79 -5.74
CA SER A 84 16.55 13.91 -6.05
C SER A 84 15.07 13.50 -6.03
N ILE A 85 14.76 12.21 -6.03
CA ILE A 85 13.40 11.70 -5.77
C ILE A 85 13.03 11.82 -4.29
N TYR A 86 14.03 11.69 -3.41
CA TYR A 86 13.88 11.83 -1.96
C TYR A 86 13.95 13.27 -1.48
N GLN A 87 14.81 14.08 -2.12
CA GLN A 87 15.00 15.49 -1.80
C GLN A 87 14.71 16.35 -3.04
N CYS A 88 13.64 17.09 -2.98
CA CYS A 88 13.22 18.00 -4.03
C CYS A 88 12.84 19.36 -3.39
N GLU A 89 13.80 20.27 -3.36
CA GLU A 89 13.62 21.59 -2.74
C GLU A 89 12.40 22.34 -3.27
N PRO A 90 12.11 22.39 -4.59
CA PRO A 90 10.90 23.05 -5.10
C PRO A 90 9.60 22.51 -4.49
N MET A 91 9.56 21.21 -4.16
CA MET A 91 8.38 20.59 -3.56
C MET A 91 8.25 20.95 -2.07
N ALA A 92 9.35 20.96 -1.31
CA ALA A 92 9.34 21.41 0.07
C ALA A 92 8.94 22.88 0.18
N LEU A 93 9.53 23.77 -0.66
CA LEU A 93 9.16 25.19 -0.72
C LEU A 93 7.70 25.40 -1.14
N SER A 94 7.18 24.55 -2.01
CA SER A 94 5.76 24.58 -2.40
C SER A 94 4.85 24.31 -1.20
N LEU A 95 5.16 23.29 -0.39
CA LEU A 95 4.40 22.99 0.82
C LEU A 95 4.48 24.15 1.82
N ARG A 96 5.66 24.76 2.02
CA ARG A 96 5.82 25.95 2.87
C ARG A 96 4.89 27.08 2.41
N ARG A 97 4.87 27.40 1.10
CA ARG A 97 3.99 28.45 0.54
C ARG A 97 2.53 28.11 0.75
N PHE A 98 2.12 26.87 0.47
CA PHE A 98 0.76 26.39 0.70
C PHE A 98 0.33 26.59 2.16
N LEU A 99 1.14 26.19 3.13
CA LEU A 99 0.84 26.33 4.56
C LEU A 99 0.73 27.81 4.97
N ALA A 100 1.62 28.67 4.45
CA ALA A 100 1.58 30.12 4.69
C ALA A 100 0.31 30.76 4.11
N GLU A 101 -0.10 30.39 2.89
CA GLU A 101 -1.34 30.90 2.27
C GLU A 101 -2.58 30.47 3.05
N ARG A 102 -2.67 29.18 3.48
CA ARG A 102 -3.79 28.72 4.31
C ARG A 102 -3.87 29.51 5.62
N ARG A 103 -2.74 29.71 6.29
CA ARG A 103 -2.66 30.50 7.51
C ARG A 103 -3.10 31.96 7.30
N ALA A 104 -2.69 32.58 6.20
CA ALA A 104 -3.10 33.97 5.85
C ALA A 104 -4.61 34.08 5.59
N MET A 105 -5.26 33.01 5.14
CA MET A 105 -6.71 32.89 4.99
C MET A 105 -7.46 32.57 6.30
N GLY A 106 -6.75 32.46 7.43
CA GLY A 106 -7.32 32.07 8.72
C GLY A 106 -7.56 30.56 8.87
N GLU A 107 -7.06 29.75 7.94
CA GLU A 107 -7.11 28.32 8.02
C GLU A 107 -5.86 27.78 8.72
N HIS A 108 -6.04 26.93 9.71
CA HIS A 108 -4.95 26.22 10.39
C HIS A 108 -5.26 24.73 10.41
N PHE A 109 -4.25 23.91 10.50
CA PHE A 109 -4.37 22.47 10.69
C PHE A 109 -3.99 22.10 12.11
N ASP A 110 -4.60 21.05 12.66
CA ASP A 110 -4.29 20.52 13.99
C ASP A 110 -3.23 19.42 13.92
N VAL A 111 -3.15 18.73 12.78
CA VAL A 111 -2.24 17.62 12.52
C VAL A 111 -1.97 17.46 11.03
N ALA A 112 -0.75 17.05 10.68
CA ALA A 112 -0.39 16.58 9.36
C ALA A 112 -0.18 15.05 9.39
N HIS A 113 -0.81 14.35 8.45
CA HIS A 113 -0.61 12.92 8.27
C HIS A 113 0.04 12.63 6.91
N VAL A 114 1.26 12.16 6.94
CA VAL A 114 2.07 11.85 5.77
C VAL A 114 1.89 10.37 5.40
N HIS A 115 1.41 10.12 4.17
CA HIS A 115 1.19 8.77 3.67
C HIS A 115 2.30 8.28 2.75
N HIS A 116 2.84 9.17 1.91
CA HIS A 116 3.98 8.81 1.06
C HIS A 116 4.69 10.06 0.52
N LEU A 117 6.03 10.00 0.40
CA LEU A 117 6.85 11.16 0.04
C LEU A 117 7.56 11.06 -1.32
N THR A 118 7.28 10.03 -2.14
CA THR A 118 7.86 9.94 -3.51
C THR A 118 7.51 11.18 -4.32
N GLY A 119 8.54 11.94 -4.70
CA GLY A 119 8.35 13.20 -5.42
C GLY A 119 7.67 14.32 -4.63
N MET A 120 7.53 14.15 -3.29
CA MET A 120 7.00 15.17 -2.39
C MET A 120 8.08 15.82 -1.52
N SER A 121 9.32 15.32 -1.58
CA SER A 121 10.47 15.61 -0.72
C SER A 121 10.32 15.13 0.73
N THR A 122 11.35 14.47 1.24
CA THR A 122 11.45 14.11 2.67
C THR A 122 11.60 15.34 3.56
N ASP A 123 12.07 16.48 3.01
CA ASP A 123 12.19 17.76 3.71
C ASP A 123 10.82 18.40 3.99
N SER A 124 9.73 17.90 3.40
CA SER A 124 8.35 18.30 3.74
C SER A 124 8.03 18.12 5.22
N ILE A 125 8.68 17.18 5.92
CA ILE A 125 8.51 17.01 7.38
C ILE A 125 9.00 18.27 8.12
N ASP A 126 10.12 18.84 7.71
CA ASP A 126 10.67 20.05 8.32
C ASP A 126 9.73 21.27 8.10
N GLU A 127 9.11 21.37 6.94
CA GLU A 127 8.15 22.42 6.63
C GLU A 127 6.87 22.30 7.47
N LEU A 128 6.39 21.08 7.69
CA LEU A 128 5.25 20.84 8.58
C LEU A 128 5.58 21.23 10.02
N HIS A 129 6.75 20.86 10.53
CA HIS A 129 7.20 21.25 11.87
C HIS A 129 7.42 22.74 12.00
N ALA A 130 8.00 23.40 10.97
CA ALA A 130 8.17 24.86 10.96
C ALA A 130 6.82 25.60 10.99
N ALA A 131 5.76 25.00 10.44
CA ALA A 131 4.40 25.50 10.53
C ALA A 131 3.71 25.20 11.88
N GLY A 132 4.40 24.49 12.80
CA GLY A 132 3.89 24.13 14.13
C GLY A 132 3.06 22.85 14.17
N LEU A 133 2.99 22.07 13.07
CA LEU A 133 2.13 20.88 12.99
C LEU A 133 2.80 19.66 13.61
N PRO A 134 2.08 18.88 14.43
CA PRO A 134 2.45 17.52 14.75
C PRO A 134 2.32 16.63 13.48
N VAL A 135 3.28 15.70 13.32
CA VAL A 135 3.38 14.87 12.12
C VAL A 135 3.17 13.40 12.47
N VAL A 136 2.08 12.81 11.97
CA VAL A 136 1.89 11.37 11.86
C VAL A 136 2.43 10.89 10.52
N MET A 137 3.13 9.76 10.48
CA MET A 137 3.58 9.15 9.24
C MET A 137 3.12 7.69 9.17
N THR A 138 2.31 7.35 8.17
CA THR A 138 2.00 5.94 7.87
C THR A 138 3.03 5.37 6.90
N LEU A 139 3.66 4.28 7.30
CA LEU A 139 4.61 3.52 6.49
C LEU A 139 3.86 2.41 5.74
N HIS A 140 3.41 2.73 4.53
CA HIS A 140 2.64 1.82 3.68
C HIS A 140 3.49 0.76 2.99
N ASP A 141 4.77 1.06 2.80
CA ASP A 141 5.78 0.22 2.18
C ASP A 141 7.18 0.57 2.72
N TYR A 142 8.21 0.14 2.05
CA TYR A 142 9.60 0.34 2.47
C TYR A 142 10.35 1.38 1.63
N TRP A 143 9.65 2.19 0.85
CA TRP A 143 10.28 3.13 -0.09
C TRP A 143 11.27 4.08 0.59
N LEU A 144 11.01 4.54 1.80
CA LEU A 144 11.94 5.44 2.49
C LEU A 144 13.37 4.88 2.59
N MET A 145 13.52 3.57 2.77
CA MET A 145 14.83 2.90 2.93
C MET A 145 15.20 1.99 1.76
N CYS A 146 14.26 1.65 0.89
CA CYS A 146 14.46 0.80 -0.27
C CYS A 146 13.90 1.47 -1.51
N PRO A 147 14.72 2.01 -2.45
CA PRO A 147 14.21 2.68 -3.65
C PRO A 147 13.29 1.85 -4.53
N ARG A 148 13.33 0.52 -4.41
CA ARG A 148 12.39 -0.39 -5.07
C ARG A 148 11.05 -0.53 -4.33
N GLY A 149 10.95 0.03 -3.12
CA GLY A 149 9.72 0.07 -2.31
C GLY A 149 9.34 -1.23 -1.60
N GLN A 150 9.86 -2.37 -2.01
CA GLN A 150 9.32 -3.67 -1.66
C GLN A 150 10.24 -4.56 -0.80
N MET A 151 11.44 -4.12 -0.45
CA MET A 151 12.45 -5.00 0.17
C MET A 151 12.61 -6.31 -0.63
N TRP A 152 12.61 -6.16 -1.95
CA TRP A 152 12.72 -7.21 -2.95
C TRP A 152 13.93 -6.92 -3.85
N HIS A 153 14.97 -7.75 -3.73
CA HIS A 153 16.23 -7.55 -4.45
C HIS A 153 16.05 -7.71 -5.96
N ALA A 154 16.89 -7.08 -6.74
CA ALA A 154 16.88 -7.20 -8.20
C ALA A 154 17.07 -8.65 -8.70
N HIS A 155 17.68 -9.52 -7.88
CA HIS A 155 17.81 -10.96 -8.15
C HIS A 155 16.64 -11.79 -7.61
N GLU A 156 15.46 -11.16 -7.44
CA GLU A 156 14.21 -11.82 -7.08
C GLU A 156 14.23 -12.57 -5.72
N VAL A 157 14.93 -12.00 -4.73
CA VAL A 157 14.96 -12.53 -3.37
C VAL A 157 14.50 -11.49 -2.34
N VAL A 158 13.88 -11.95 -1.26
CA VAL A 158 13.44 -11.09 -0.16
C VAL A 158 14.64 -10.49 0.57
N CYS A 159 14.53 -9.22 0.93
CA CYS A 159 15.47 -8.53 1.81
C CYS A 159 14.89 -8.47 3.22
N GLU A 160 15.61 -8.98 4.22
CA GLU A 160 15.21 -8.87 5.63
C GLU A 160 15.61 -7.51 6.23
N ARG A 161 16.71 -6.94 5.71
CA ARG A 161 17.26 -5.66 6.12
C ARG A 161 17.94 -4.95 4.95
N VAL A 162 18.16 -3.66 5.10
CA VAL A 162 18.96 -2.87 4.16
C VAL A 162 20.44 -2.90 4.57
N GLU A 163 21.32 -3.09 3.58
CA GLU A 163 22.78 -3.09 3.73
C GLU A 163 23.38 -2.36 2.53
N ALA A 164 24.24 -1.36 2.77
CA ALA A 164 24.72 -0.48 1.69
C ALA A 164 25.37 -1.26 0.53
N ASN A 165 26.20 -2.25 0.79
CA ASN A 165 26.85 -3.05 -0.26
C ASN A 165 25.85 -3.82 -1.10
N ARG A 166 24.98 -4.62 -0.45
CA ARG A 166 23.94 -5.40 -1.13
C ARG A 166 22.93 -4.52 -1.85
N CYS A 167 22.53 -3.40 -1.23
CA CYS A 167 21.64 -2.44 -1.86
C CYS A 167 22.30 -1.73 -3.03
N GLY A 168 23.61 -1.44 -2.96
CA GLY A 168 24.37 -0.83 -4.06
C GLY A 168 24.42 -1.71 -5.30
N GLU A 169 24.67 -3.01 -5.14
CA GLU A 169 24.56 -3.99 -6.23
C GLU A 169 23.16 -4.05 -6.84
N CYS A 170 22.14 -4.06 -5.97
CA CYS A 170 20.74 -4.03 -6.39
C CYS A 170 20.39 -2.77 -7.18
N LEU A 171 20.88 -1.60 -6.74
CA LEU A 171 20.65 -0.32 -7.41
C LEU A 171 21.38 -0.25 -8.74
N HIS A 172 22.63 -0.72 -8.83
CA HIS A 172 23.34 -0.84 -10.09
C HIS A 172 22.56 -1.72 -11.08
N HIS A 173 22.08 -2.88 -10.65
CA HIS A 173 21.29 -3.76 -11.50
C HIS A 173 19.97 -3.13 -11.94
N THR A 174 19.34 -2.34 -11.06
CA THR A 174 18.05 -1.67 -11.35
C THR A 174 18.24 -0.43 -12.24
N TYR A 175 19.31 0.32 -12.05
CA TYR A 175 19.60 1.61 -12.70
C TYR A 175 21.01 1.66 -13.30
N PRO A 176 21.39 0.73 -14.19
CA PRO A 176 22.77 0.57 -14.67
C PRO A 176 23.29 1.79 -15.45
N HIS A 177 22.39 2.60 -16.01
CA HIS A 177 22.72 3.84 -16.72
C HIS A 177 22.94 5.06 -15.80
N TRP A 178 22.59 4.95 -14.52
CA TRP A 178 22.76 6.02 -13.53
C TRP A 178 23.87 5.72 -12.53
N LEU A 179 24.08 4.43 -12.19
CA LEU A 179 24.92 4.03 -11.06
C LEU A 179 25.80 2.84 -11.45
N ASP A 180 27.12 2.98 -11.27
CA ASP A 180 28.00 1.82 -11.10
C ASP A 180 27.88 1.26 -9.67
N ILE A 181 28.55 0.14 -9.37
CA ILE A 181 28.44 -0.50 -8.04
C ILE A 181 28.92 0.43 -6.91
N PRO A 182 30.12 1.08 -6.98
CA PRO A 182 30.56 2.03 -5.97
C PRO A 182 29.61 3.20 -5.75
N GLN A 183 29.09 3.79 -6.82
CA GLN A 183 28.07 4.85 -6.76
C GLN A 183 26.78 4.34 -6.15
N GLY A 184 26.34 3.14 -6.49
CA GLY A 184 25.16 2.49 -5.92
C GLY A 184 25.30 2.28 -4.41
N ILE A 185 26.47 1.83 -3.93
CA ILE A 185 26.76 1.67 -2.50
C ILE A 185 26.68 3.02 -1.77
N ALA A 186 27.32 4.06 -2.33
CA ALA A 186 27.28 5.39 -1.75
C ALA A 186 25.86 5.99 -1.73
N SER A 187 25.10 5.80 -2.80
CA SER A 187 23.70 6.21 -2.90
C SER A 187 22.82 5.48 -1.87
N ALA A 188 22.95 4.15 -1.77
CA ALA A 188 22.24 3.36 -0.77
C ALA A 188 22.53 3.85 0.66
N ALA A 189 23.79 4.11 1.01
CA ALA A 189 24.17 4.62 2.32
C ALA A 189 23.49 5.96 2.63
N ARG A 190 23.48 6.91 1.66
CA ARG A 190 22.82 8.20 1.81
C ARG A 190 21.30 8.05 1.98
N ILE A 191 20.68 7.17 1.22
CA ILE A 191 19.23 6.90 1.32
C ILE A 191 18.88 6.29 2.68
N HIS A 192 19.66 5.32 3.18
CA HIS A 192 19.44 4.73 4.49
C HIS A 192 19.57 5.77 5.63
N GLU A 193 20.56 6.65 5.54
CA GLU A 193 20.71 7.75 6.51
C GLU A 193 19.55 8.74 6.41
N ARG A 194 19.15 9.10 5.19
CA ARG A 194 17.98 9.95 4.96
C ARG A 194 16.70 9.34 5.54
N ALA A 195 16.50 8.02 5.35
CA ALA A 195 15.37 7.30 5.94
C ALA A 195 15.36 7.40 7.47
N ARG A 196 16.51 7.17 8.15
CA ARG A 196 16.62 7.32 9.61
C ARG A 196 16.24 8.72 10.07
N VAL A 197 16.81 9.74 9.42
CA VAL A 197 16.54 11.14 9.76
C VAL A 197 15.06 11.48 9.56
N THR A 198 14.48 11.08 8.42
CA THR A 198 13.09 11.37 8.09
C THR A 198 12.12 10.69 9.08
N ILE A 199 12.34 9.41 9.36
CA ILE A 199 11.53 8.63 10.31
C ILE A 199 11.69 9.19 11.74
N ALA A 200 12.92 9.60 12.12
CA ALA A 200 13.17 10.18 13.45
C ALA A 200 12.40 11.47 13.69
N LYS A 201 12.13 12.25 12.65
CA LYS A 201 11.38 13.53 12.74
C LYS A 201 9.88 13.33 12.93
N ALA A 202 9.26 12.24 12.47
CA ALA A 202 7.83 12.03 12.67
C ALA A 202 7.48 11.91 14.17
N ASP A 203 6.41 12.55 14.62
CA ASP A 203 5.96 12.50 16.04
C ASP A 203 5.33 11.12 16.34
N CYS A 204 4.69 10.49 15.36
CA CYS A 204 4.14 9.14 15.47
C CYS A 204 4.32 8.38 14.16
N LEU A 205 4.72 7.12 14.25
CA LEU A 205 4.79 6.18 13.12
C LEU A 205 3.59 5.24 13.17
N VAL A 206 2.85 5.16 12.08
CA VAL A 206 1.76 4.22 11.91
C VAL A 206 2.16 3.15 10.90
N VAL A 207 1.84 1.91 11.19
CA VAL A 207 1.99 0.78 10.26
C VAL A 207 0.68 0.00 10.17
N PRO A 208 0.32 -0.54 8.99
CA PRO A 208 -0.93 -1.27 8.82
C PRO A 208 -0.91 -2.68 9.41
N SER A 209 0.26 -3.20 9.74
CA SER A 209 0.49 -4.51 10.35
C SER A 209 1.77 -4.50 11.17
N ALA A 210 1.78 -5.20 12.30
CA ALA A 210 2.99 -5.39 13.10
C ALA A 210 4.11 -6.10 12.31
N ARG A 211 3.76 -6.88 11.30
CA ARG A 211 4.73 -7.56 10.42
C ARG A 211 5.47 -6.65 9.46
N ALA A 212 5.02 -5.41 9.29
CA ALA A 212 5.77 -4.41 8.55
C ALA A 212 6.91 -3.76 9.36
N ILE A 213 6.95 -3.95 10.70
CA ILE A 213 7.90 -3.30 11.61
C ILE A 213 9.34 -3.81 11.50
N PRO A 214 9.62 -5.14 11.40
CA PRO A 214 10.97 -5.68 11.52
C PRO A 214 12.04 -5.04 10.63
N PRO A 215 11.79 -4.72 9.33
CA PRO A 215 12.79 -4.04 8.50
C PRO A 215 13.17 -2.64 9.03
N PHE A 216 12.24 -1.92 9.67
CA PHE A 216 12.53 -0.61 10.27
C PHE A 216 13.32 -0.73 11.58
N LEU A 217 13.08 -1.79 12.38
CA LEU A 217 13.92 -2.10 13.55
C LEU A 217 15.37 -2.38 13.12
N ALA A 218 15.55 -3.11 12.03
CA ALA A 218 16.86 -3.37 11.44
C ALA A 218 17.56 -2.09 10.92
N LEU A 219 16.79 -1.05 10.58
CA LEU A 219 17.31 0.28 10.25
C LEU A 219 17.70 1.10 11.50
N GLY A 220 17.35 0.63 12.72
CA GLY A 220 17.63 1.29 14.00
C GLY A 220 16.47 2.13 14.56
N VAL A 221 15.27 1.97 14.03
CA VAL A 221 14.08 2.63 14.59
C VAL A 221 13.58 1.83 15.80
N SER A 222 13.28 2.50 16.90
CA SER A 222 12.81 1.86 18.13
C SER A 222 11.36 1.36 18.02
N ALA A 223 11.07 0.20 18.64
CA ALA A 223 9.78 -0.48 18.52
C ALA A 223 8.61 0.33 19.11
N GLU A 224 8.84 1.06 20.20
CA GLU A 224 7.84 1.88 20.89
C GLU A 224 7.32 3.06 20.06
N ARG A 225 8.01 3.42 18.98
CA ARG A 225 7.58 4.50 18.09
C ARG A 225 6.43 4.11 17.15
N PHE A 226 6.18 2.80 17.01
CA PHE A 226 5.16 2.31 16.10
C PHE A 226 3.80 2.16 16.78
N THR A 227 2.78 2.67 16.11
CA THR A 227 1.37 2.39 16.40
C THR A 227 0.81 1.55 15.25
N VAL A 228 0.25 0.39 15.57
CA VAL A 228 -0.40 -0.45 14.56
C VAL A 228 -1.84 0.03 14.39
N VAL A 229 -2.18 0.49 13.19
CA VAL A 229 -3.55 0.82 12.78
C VAL A 229 -3.83 0.11 11.47
N GLU A 230 -4.64 -0.92 11.52
CA GLU A 230 -4.99 -1.71 10.36
C GLU A 230 -5.76 -0.85 9.34
N ASN A 231 -5.40 -0.93 8.06
CA ASN A 231 -6.07 -0.19 7.01
C ASN A 231 -7.55 -0.62 6.86
N GLY A 232 -8.41 0.35 6.56
CA GLY A 232 -9.78 0.07 6.15
C GLY A 232 -9.87 -0.30 4.67
N VAL A 233 -10.95 -1.00 4.32
CA VAL A 233 -11.38 -1.23 2.94
C VAL A 233 -12.83 -0.76 2.77
N ASP A 234 -13.27 -0.55 1.53
CA ASP A 234 -14.69 -0.26 1.29
C ASP A 234 -15.47 -1.56 1.33
N THR A 235 -16.10 -1.81 2.47
CA THR A 235 -16.86 -3.04 2.72
C THR A 235 -18.30 -2.96 2.20
N THR A 236 -18.83 -1.77 1.96
CA THR A 236 -20.26 -1.51 1.78
C THR A 236 -20.93 -2.36 0.70
N ALA A 237 -20.36 -2.37 -0.51
CA ALA A 237 -20.90 -3.16 -1.61
C ALA A 237 -20.45 -4.63 -1.55
N LEU A 238 -19.28 -4.91 -0.96
CA LEU A 238 -18.72 -6.26 -0.85
C LEU A 238 -19.46 -7.12 0.14
N GLU A 239 -19.88 -6.56 1.27
CA GLU A 239 -20.66 -7.27 2.30
C GLU A 239 -22.06 -7.72 1.82
N GLN A 240 -22.58 -7.09 0.78
CA GLN A 240 -23.86 -7.43 0.18
C GLN A 240 -23.79 -8.63 -0.78
N LEU A 241 -22.59 -9.05 -1.17
CA LEU A 241 -22.45 -10.18 -2.08
C LEU A 241 -22.94 -11.50 -1.45
N ALA A 242 -23.59 -12.31 -2.26
CA ALA A 242 -23.92 -13.68 -1.86
C ALA A 242 -22.64 -14.49 -1.59
N PRO A 243 -22.68 -15.50 -0.73
CA PRO A 243 -21.58 -16.45 -0.57
C PRO A 243 -21.06 -17.00 -1.92
N PRO A 244 -19.81 -17.52 -1.98
CA PRO A 244 -19.28 -18.05 -3.22
C PRO A 244 -20.20 -19.13 -3.80
N PRO A 245 -20.35 -19.16 -5.12
CA PRO A 245 -21.32 -20.07 -5.75
C PRO A 245 -21.08 -21.54 -5.45
N CYS A 246 -19.84 -21.99 -5.33
CA CYS A 246 -19.46 -23.38 -4.98
C CYS A 246 -20.30 -24.45 -5.70
N GLY A 247 -20.76 -24.17 -6.92
CA GLY A 247 -21.59 -25.04 -7.74
C GLY A 247 -20.81 -26.15 -8.45
N PRO A 248 -21.47 -26.94 -9.30
CA PRO A 248 -20.80 -27.89 -10.16
C PRO A 248 -19.85 -27.19 -11.16
N GLY A 249 -18.82 -27.90 -11.60
CA GLY A 249 -17.81 -27.39 -12.52
C GLY A 249 -16.49 -27.02 -11.84
N PRO A 250 -15.60 -26.29 -12.51
CA PRO A 250 -14.26 -25.96 -12.01
C PRO A 250 -14.33 -25.07 -10.76
N LEU A 251 -13.31 -25.22 -9.87
CA LEU A 251 -13.05 -24.25 -8.82
C LEU A 251 -12.61 -22.93 -9.46
N ARG A 252 -13.35 -21.84 -9.18
CA ARG A 252 -13.07 -20.54 -9.77
C ARG A 252 -12.17 -19.73 -8.86
N LEU A 253 -10.91 -19.70 -9.23
CA LEU A 253 -9.89 -18.89 -8.57
C LEU A 253 -9.85 -17.51 -9.20
N ALA A 254 -9.47 -16.51 -8.41
CA ALA A 254 -9.11 -15.20 -8.94
C ALA A 254 -7.82 -14.67 -8.29
N TYR A 255 -7.07 -13.91 -9.09
CA TYR A 255 -5.97 -13.07 -8.68
C TYR A 255 -6.36 -11.60 -8.90
N PHE A 256 -6.14 -10.76 -7.89
CA PHE A 256 -6.34 -9.32 -7.97
C PHE A 256 -5.06 -8.60 -7.54
N GLY A 257 -4.57 -7.68 -8.35
CA GLY A 257 -3.41 -6.86 -8.02
C GLY A 257 -2.53 -6.53 -9.19
N THR A 258 -1.59 -5.61 -8.97
CA THR A 258 -0.58 -5.26 -9.97
C THR A 258 0.24 -6.50 -10.36
N ILE A 259 0.50 -6.67 -11.64
CA ILE A 259 1.21 -7.84 -12.17
C ILE A 259 2.70 -7.54 -12.16
N LEU A 260 3.37 -8.03 -11.12
CA LEU A 260 4.80 -7.87 -10.85
C LEU A 260 5.41 -9.21 -10.42
N PRO A 261 6.71 -9.46 -10.65
CA PRO A 261 7.39 -10.67 -10.18
C PRO A 261 7.21 -10.90 -8.67
N SER A 262 7.37 -9.86 -7.87
CA SER A 262 7.22 -9.89 -6.41
C SER A 262 5.81 -10.25 -5.93
N LYS A 263 4.78 -10.09 -6.76
CA LYS A 263 3.39 -10.50 -6.44
C LYS A 263 3.11 -11.98 -6.74
N GLY A 264 4.05 -12.72 -7.35
CA GLY A 264 4.04 -14.17 -7.43
C GLY A 264 3.01 -14.80 -8.39
N LEU A 265 2.43 -14.03 -9.32
CA LEU A 265 1.42 -14.57 -10.27
C LEU A 265 1.92 -15.83 -10.99
N HIS A 266 3.20 -15.91 -11.36
CA HIS A 266 3.81 -17.05 -12.01
C HIS A 266 3.75 -18.34 -11.17
N ILE A 267 3.88 -18.23 -9.83
CA ILE A 267 3.72 -19.35 -8.90
C ILE A 267 2.29 -19.89 -8.94
N LEU A 268 1.31 -19.00 -8.94
CA LEU A 268 -0.11 -19.39 -9.01
C LEU A 268 -0.44 -20.04 -10.35
N ILE A 269 0.02 -19.48 -11.45
CA ILE A 269 -0.18 -20.03 -12.80
C ILE A 269 0.39 -21.45 -12.87
N GLU A 270 1.62 -21.64 -12.40
CA GLU A 270 2.25 -22.98 -12.41
C GLU A 270 1.50 -23.98 -11.52
N ALA A 271 1.02 -23.55 -10.34
CA ALA A 271 0.23 -24.40 -9.44
C ALA A 271 -1.13 -24.81 -10.06
N VAL A 272 -1.80 -23.90 -10.77
CA VAL A 272 -3.06 -24.16 -11.48
C VAL A 272 -2.84 -25.14 -12.63
N ARG A 273 -1.76 -25.00 -13.40
CA ARG A 273 -1.42 -25.93 -14.50
C ARG A 273 -1.12 -27.36 -14.06
N LYS A 274 -0.79 -27.56 -12.78
CA LYS A 274 -0.63 -28.91 -12.18
C LYS A 274 -1.97 -29.58 -11.81
N GLN A 275 -3.11 -28.92 -12.05
CA GLN A 275 -4.43 -29.52 -11.79
C GLN A 275 -4.92 -30.33 -12.99
N ALA A 276 -5.83 -31.27 -12.74
CA ALA A 276 -6.49 -31.98 -13.81
C ALA A 276 -7.36 -31.04 -14.68
N PRO A 277 -7.40 -31.21 -16.00
CA PRO A 277 -8.20 -30.37 -16.87
C PRO A 277 -9.66 -30.27 -16.43
N GLY A 278 -10.25 -29.08 -16.50
CA GLY A 278 -11.63 -28.82 -16.13
C GLY A 278 -11.94 -28.78 -14.64
N THR A 279 -10.95 -29.00 -13.75
CA THR A 279 -11.18 -28.96 -12.28
C THR A 279 -11.01 -27.58 -11.66
N VAL A 280 -10.23 -26.70 -12.28
CA VAL A 280 -9.89 -25.35 -11.80
C VAL A 280 -9.90 -24.37 -12.95
N SER A 281 -10.34 -23.14 -12.70
CA SER A 281 -10.15 -21.99 -13.58
C SER A 281 -9.55 -20.81 -12.81
N LEU A 282 -8.77 -19.97 -13.48
CA LEU A 282 -8.14 -18.78 -12.90
C LEU A 282 -8.46 -17.54 -13.71
N ALA A 283 -9.12 -16.58 -13.07
CA ALA A 283 -9.31 -15.22 -13.58
C ALA A 283 -8.21 -14.30 -13.01
N ILE A 284 -7.52 -13.55 -13.87
CA ILE A 284 -6.44 -12.65 -13.48
C ILE A 284 -6.90 -11.22 -13.78
N HIS A 285 -6.98 -10.40 -12.73
CA HIS A 285 -7.35 -8.98 -12.81
C HIS A 285 -6.21 -8.12 -12.25
N GLY A 286 -5.77 -7.14 -13.03
CA GLY A 286 -4.74 -6.23 -12.58
C GLY A 286 -4.03 -5.51 -13.72
N ASN A 287 -3.31 -4.46 -13.38
CA ASN A 287 -2.53 -3.70 -14.32
C ASN A 287 -1.13 -4.34 -14.47
N ALA A 288 -0.75 -4.63 -15.71
CA ALA A 288 0.62 -5.00 -16.05
C ALA A 288 1.44 -3.71 -16.22
N VAL A 289 2.37 -3.48 -15.32
CA VAL A 289 3.22 -2.29 -15.34
C VAL A 289 4.68 -2.68 -15.55
N SER A 290 5.46 -1.77 -16.13
CA SER A 290 6.90 -1.93 -16.16
C SER A 290 7.46 -1.94 -14.74
N TYR A 291 8.24 -2.95 -14.42
CA TYR A 291 8.89 -3.08 -13.12
C TYR A 291 10.39 -2.89 -13.27
N HIS A 292 10.85 -1.67 -12.97
CA HIS A 292 12.25 -1.29 -13.11
C HIS A 292 12.84 -1.60 -14.51
N GLY A 293 12.08 -1.26 -15.56
CA GLY A 293 12.49 -1.46 -16.96
C GLY A 293 12.10 -2.81 -17.56
N ASP A 294 11.58 -3.76 -16.78
CA ASP A 294 11.00 -5.01 -17.29
C ASP A 294 9.49 -4.87 -17.51
N ASP A 295 9.09 -4.80 -18.75
CA ASP A 295 7.68 -4.74 -19.22
C ASP A 295 7.16 -6.09 -19.73
N ARG A 296 7.96 -7.17 -19.66
CA ARG A 296 7.68 -8.48 -20.26
C ARG A 296 7.20 -9.53 -19.27
N PHE A 297 7.10 -9.21 -17.99
CA PHE A 297 6.75 -10.21 -16.97
C PHE A 297 5.42 -10.92 -17.26
N LEU A 298 4.36 -10.16 -17.61
CA LEU A 298 3.08 -10.75 -17.98
C LEU A 298 3.22 -11.69 -19.19
N LEU A 299 3.96 -11.25 -20.24
CA LEU A 299 4.19 -12.06 -21.43
C LEU A 299 4.88 -13.38 -21.07
N ARG A 300 5.93 -13.34 -20.21
CA ARG A 300 6.61 -14.55 -19.73
C ARG A 300 5.66 -15.49 -18.98
N CYS A 301 4.76 -14.97 -18.16
CA CYS A 301 3.75 -15.79 -17.47
C CYS A 301 2.85 -16.53 -18.46
N PHE A 302 2.48 -15.89 -19.59
CA PHE A 302 1.55 -16.45 -20.56
C PHE A 302 2.20 -17.31 -21.65
N GLN A 303 3.49 -17.13 -21.92
CA GLN A 303 4.23 -17.96 -22.89
C GLN A 303 4.22 -19.45 -22.56
N GLN A 304 3.98 -19.80 -21.30
CA GLN A 304 3.96 -21.19 -20.83
C GLN A 304 2.57 -21.84 -20.92
N LEU A 305 1.51 -21.08 -21.23
CA LEU A 305 0.14 -21.60 -21.29
C LEU A 305 -0.03 -22.51 -22.51
N GLN A 306 -0.81 -23.58 -22.29
CA GLN A 306 -1.16 -24.54 -23.34
C GLN A 306 -2.62 -24.35 -23.76
N PRO A 307 -3.00 -24.75 -25.00
CA PRO A 307 -4.40 -24.82 -25.40
C PRO A 307 -5.18 -25.70 -24.40
N GLY A 308 -6.24 -25.12 -23.81
CA GLY A 308 -7.05 -25.81 -22.79
C GLY A 308 -6.77 -25.41 -21.35
N ASP A 309 -5.69 -24.65 -21.08
CA ASP A 309 -5.50 -24.01 -19.77
C ASP A 309 -6.61 -23.00 -19.51
N ALA A 310 -7.42 -23.21 -18.46
CA ALA A 310 -8.51 -22.33 -18.07
C ALA A 310 -7.99 -21.13 -17.26
N ILE A 311 -7.03 -20.38 -17.82
CA ILE A 311 -6.36 -19.22 -17.20
C ILE A 311 -6.57 -18.01 -18.11
N HIS A 312 -7.23 -16.96 -17.56
CA HIS A 312 -7.66 -15.81 -18.35
C HIS A 312 -7.22 -14.49 -17.71
N TYR A 313 -6.57 -13.64 -18.51
CA TYR A 313 -6.26 -12.27 -18.14
C TYR A 313 -7.36 -11.31 -18.61
N HIS A 314 -7.94 -10.57 -17.68
CA HIS A 314 -9.06 -9.65 -17.92
C HIS A 314 -8.65 -8.17 -17.93
N GLY A 315 -7.37 -7.87 -17.67
CA GLY A 315 -6.88 -6.50 -17.65
C GLY A 315 -7.06 -5.79 -16.30
N PRO A 316 -6.81 -4.47 -16.27
CA PRO A 316 -6.97 -3.65 -15.09
C PRO A 316 -8.43 -3.53 -14.68
N TYR A 317 -8.65 -3.20 -13.41
CA TYR A 317 -9.98 -2.99 -12.82
C TYR A 317 -9.97 -1.80 -11.87
N SER A 318 -11.13 -1.26 -11.58
CA SER A 318 -11.34 -0.26 -10.53
C SER A 318 -11.95 -0.89 -9.28
N THR A 319 -11.85 -0.22 -8.13
CA THR A 319 -12.48 -0.68 -6.88
C THR A 319 -14.00 -0.85 -7.03
N GLN A 320 -14.63 -0.03 -7.88
CA GLN A 320 -16.07 -0.13 -8.18
C GLN A 320 -16.45 -1.41 -8.94
N ASP A 321 -15.50 -2.03 -9.64
CA ASP A 321 -15.72 -3.29 -10.35
C ASP A 321 -15.67 -4.51 -9.43
N LEU A 322 -15.04 -4.41 -8.25
CA LEU A 322 -14.79 -5.54 -7.35
C LEU A 322 -16.04 -6.36 -7.03
N PRO A 323 -17.21 -5.78 -6.71
CA PRO A 323 -18.40 -6.56 -6.43
C PRO A 323 -18.79 -7.47 -7.60
N ARG A 324 -18.77 -6.95 -8.82
CA ARG A 324 -19.07 -7.70 -10.04
C ARG A 324 -18.03 -8.78 -10.33
N LEU A 325 -16.76 -8.47 -10.13
CA LEU A 325 -15.64 -9.38 -10.42
C LEU A 325 -15.53 -10.50 -9.37
N LEU A 326 -15.83 -10.20 -8.09
CA LEU A 326 -15.81 -11.18 -7.00
C LEU A 326 -17.06 -12.07 -6.97
N ALA A 327 -18.19 -11.63 -7.53
CA ALA A 327 -19.45 -12.40 -7.51
C ALA A 327 -19.28 -13.85 -8.02
N PRO A 328 -18.63 -14.13 -9.16
CA PRO A 328 -18.47 -15.49 -9.67
C PRO A 328 -17.32 -16.29 -9.01
N VAL A 329 -16.51 -15.68 -8.15
CA VAL A 329 -15.27 -16.26 -7.61
C VAL A 329 -15.57 -17.16 -6.41
N ASP A 330 -14.91 -18.32 -6.35
CA ASP A 330 -14.96 -19.22 -5.21
C ASP A 330 -13.84 -18.92 -4.19
N VAL A 331 -12.62 -18.61 -4.66
CA VAL A 331 -11.44 -18.37 -3.81
C VAL A 331 -10.54 -17.30 -4.45
N VAL A 332 -10.01 -16.40 -3.67
CA VAL A 332 -9.03 -15.41 -4.11
C VAL A 332 -7.62 -15.82 -3.68
N CYS A 333 -6.65 -15.68 -4.58
CA CYS A 333 -5.27 -16.08 -4.37
C CYS A 333 -4.33 -14.86 -4.35
N ALA A 334 -3.48 -14.77 -3.31
CA ALA A 334 -2.47 -13.73 -3.16
C ALA A 334 -1.07 -14.36 -2.92
N PRO A 335 -0.39 -14.82 -3.99
CA PRO A 335 0.85 -15.59 -3.92
C PRO A 335 2.12 -14.74 -3.76
N ALA A 336 2.04 -13.60 -3.07
CA ALA A 336 3.13 -12.65 -2.97
C ALA A 336 4.42 -13.28 -2.45
N LEU A 337 5.55 -12.80 -2.99
CA LEU A 337 6.91 -13.24 -2.65
C LEU A 337 7.69 -12.19 -1.85
N TRP A 338 7.15 -10.99 -1.68
CA TRP A 338 7.76 -9.87 -0.97
C TRP A 338 7.07 -9.59 0.37
N GLN A 339 7.70 -8.80 1.22
CA GLN A 339 7.16 -8.38 2.54
C GLN A 339 5.95 -7.45 2.36
N GLU A 340 4.82 -8.00 1.92
CA GLU A 340 3.57 -7.21 1.76
C GLU A 340 3.21 -6.53 3.07
N ALA A 341 3.07 -5.20 3.07
CA ALA A 341 2.80 -4.46 4.30
C ALA A 341 1.40 -4.75 4.85
N PHE A 342 0.40 -4.99 3.98
CA PHE A 342 -0.99 -5.20 4.40
C PHE A 342 -1.76 -6.20 3.53
N GLY A 343 -1.86 -5.97 2.21
CA GLY A 343 -2.65 -6.79 1.29
C GLY A 343 -4.13 -6.41 1.28
N LEU A 344 -4.46 -5.23 0.73
CA LEU A 344 -5.83 -4.71 0.61
C LEU A 344 -6.76 -5.71 -0.09
N THR A 345 -6.31 -6.29 -1.23
CA THR A 345 -7.13 -7.23 -2.03
C THR A 345 -7.56 -8.48 -1.26
N VAL A 346 -6.77 -8.91 -0.28
CA VAL A 346 -7.13 -10.02 0.62
C VAL A 346 -8.28 -9.60 1.54
N ARG A 347 -8.22 -8.40 2.12
CA ARG A 347 -9.29 -7.89 2.99
C ARG A 347 -10.58 -7.61 2.21
N GLU A 348 -10.46 -7.11 0.99
CA GLU A 348 -11.59 -6.93 0.07
C GLU A 348 -12.26 -8.28 -0.27
N ALA A 349 -11.46 -9.31 -0.54
CA ALA A 349 -11.98 -10.66 -0.77
C ALA A 349 -12.71 -11.22 0.45
N LEU A 350 -12.15 -11.08 1.65
CA LEU A 350 -12.77 -11.50 2.91
C LEU A 350 -14.07 -10.75 3.19
N SER A 351 -14.13 -9.44 2.90
CA SER A 351 -15.33 -8.62 2.96
C SER A 351 -16.47 -9.19 2.10
N ALA A 352 -16.11 -9.67 0.92
CA ALA A 352 -17.01 -10.30 -0.04
C ALA A 352 -17.35 -11.76 0.31
N ALA A 353 -16.98 -12.25 1.49
CA ALA A 353 -17.08 -13.65 1.89
C ALA A 353 -16.35 -14.61 0.93
N ARG A 354 -15.25 -14.17 0.31
CA ARG A 354 -14.41 -15.03 -0.52
C ARG A 354 -13.24 -15.54 0.33
N PRO A 355 -13.14 -16.87 0.55
CA PRO A 355 -11.95 -17.45 1.17
C PRO A 355 -10.71 -17.08 0.38
N VAL A 356 -9.57 -17.05 1.07
CA VAL A 356 -8.32 -16.63 0.44
C VAL A 356 -7.24 -17.69 0.59
N VAL A 357 -6.35 -17.78 -0.40
CA VAL A 357 -5.08 -18.52 -0.27
C VAL A 357 -3.97 -17.50 -0.39
N VAL A 358 -3.14 -17.40 0.65
CA VAL A 358 -2.12 -16.35 0.75
C VAL A 358 -0.74 -16.92 1.04
N SER A 359 0.30 -16.23 0.63
CA SER A 359 1.67 -16.55 1.06
C SER A 359 1.88 -16.20 2.54
N ARG A 360 2.67 -17.02 3.23
CA ARG A 360 3.12 -16.81 4.62
C ARG A 360 4.21 -15.74 4.66
N ILE A 361 3.84 -14.50 4.30
CA ILE A 361 4.79 -13.38 4.22
C ILE A 361 4.11 -12.05 4.57
N GLY A 362 4.82 -11.19 5.28
CA GLY A 362 4.36 -9.85 5.66
C GLY A 362 2.96 -9.83 6.27
N GLY A 363 2.24 -8.74 6.07
CA GLY A 363 0.88 -8.51 6.58
C GLY A 363 -0.22 -9.37 5.97
N LEU A 364 0.07 -10.19 4.95
CA LEU A 364 -0.90 -11.17 4.44
C LEU A 364 -1.28 -12.20 5.51
N GLN A 365 -0.32 -12.61 6.34
CA GLN A 365 -0.53 -13.57 7.42
C GLN A 365 -1.50 -13.06 8.50
N ASP A 366 -1.59 -11.74 8.69
CA ASP A 366 -2.45 -11.15 9.71
C ASP A 366 -3.93 -11.12 9.29
N ALA A 367 -4.18 -11.23 7.98
CA ALA A 367 -5.54 -11.25 7.44
C ALA A 367 -6.25 -12.57 7.64
N VAL A 368 -5.49 -13.68 7.82
CA VAL A 368 -6.01 -15.05 7.68
C VAL A 368 -5.53 -15.92 8.83
N THR A 369 -6.46 -16.55 9.52
CA THR A 369 -6.16 -17.69 10.41
C THR A 369 -6.19 -18.94 9.54
N ASP A 370 -5.05 -19.62 9.42
CA ASP A 370 -4.88 -20.80 8.56
C ASP A 370 -5.95 -21.87 8.85
N GLY A 371 -6.62 -22.33 7.82
CA GLY A 371 -7.72 -23.28 7.91
C GLY A 371 -9.09 -22.69 8.29
N GLN A 372 -9.21 -21.42 8.67
CA GLN A 372 -10.47 -20.77 9.03
C GLN A 372 -11.06 -19.95 7.87
N GLU A 373 -10.48 -18.78 7.59
CA GLU A 373 -10.94 -17.89 6.49
C GLU A 373 -10.23 -18.21 5.17
N GLY A 374 -9.22 -19.07 5.19
CA GLY A 374 -8.40 -19.41 4.04
C GLY A 374 -7.21 -20.27 4.42
N LEU A 375 -6.22 -20.32 3.53
CA LEU A 375 -4.98 -21.10 3.71
C LEU A 375 -3.76 -20.17 3.64
N VAL A 376 -2.76 -20.45 4.49
CA VAL A 376 -1.50 -19.70 4.57
C VAL A 376 -0.34 -20.62 4.16
N LEU A 377 0.22 -20.39 2.98
CA LEU A 377 1.18 -21.28 2.32
C LEU A 377 2.60 -20.69 2.30
N PRO A 378 3.65 -21.51 2.21
CA PRO A 378 5.00 -21.01 2.00
C PRO A 378 5.09 -20.19 0.71
N PRO A 379 5.75 -19.00 0.73
CA PRO A 379 5.95 -18.22 -0.47
C PRO A 379 6.82 -18.97 -1.49
N GLY A 380 6.45 -18.94 -2.77
CA GLY A 380 7.20 -19.57 -3.85
C GLY A 380 7.07 -21.10 -3.96
N ASP A 381 6.41 -21.77 -3.01
CA ASP A 381 6.26 -23.24 -3.04
C ASP A 381 5.09 -23.65 -3.95
N VAL A 382 5.37 -23.83 -5.24
CA VAL A 382 4.40 -24.28 -6.25
C VAL A 382 3.72 -25.60 -5.85
N ALA A 383 4.43 -26.52 -5.19
CA ALA A 383 3.87 -27.82 -4.81
C ALA A 383 2.82 -27.66 -3.69
N ALA A 384 3.11 -26.84 -2.67
CA ALA A 384 2.15 -26.52 -1.61
C ALA A 384 0.91 -25.82 -2.17
N TRP A 385 1.10 -24.84 -3.08
CA TRP A 385 -0.01 -24.16 -3.76
C TRP A 385 -0.86 -25.13 -4.59
N ALA A 386 -0.23 -26.02 -5.36
CA ALA A 386 -0.95 -27.02 -6.17
C ALA A 386 -1.75 -28.01 -5.29
N MET A 387 -1.19 -28.45 -4.16
CA MET A 387 -1.89 -29.34 -3.22
C MET A 387 -3.10 -28.63 -2.58
N ALA A 388 -2.94 -27.39 -2.12
CA ALA A 388 -4.01 -26.61 -1.52
C ALA A 388 -5.16 -26.37 -2.52
N ILE A 389 -4.85 -25.97 -3.75
CA ILE A 389 -5.84 -25.78 -4.82
C ILE A 389 -6.58 -27.10 -5.10
N ARG A 390 -5.88 -28.23 -5.17
CA ARG A 390 -6.49 -29.55 -5.37
C ARG A 390 -7.46 -29.90 -4.25
N SER A 391 -7.07 -29.67 -3.00
CA SER A 391 -7.94 -29.95 -1.83
C SER A 391 -9.20 -29.11 -1.86
N LEU A 392 -9.11 -27.81 -2.19
CA LEU A 392 -10.26 -26.91 -2.32
C LEU A 392 -11.14 -27.28 -3.51
N ALA A 393 -10.56 -27.77 -4.61
CA ALA A 393 -11.32 -28.27 -5.77
C ALA A 393 -12.08 -29.57 -5.45
N ALA A 394 -11.51 -30.44 -4.65
CA ALA A 394 -12.11 -31.71 -4.25
C ALA A 394 -13.20 -31.55 -3.16
N ASP A 395 -12.99 -30.63 -2.20
CA ASP A 395 -13.93 -30.38 -1.09
C ASP A 395 -14.52 -28.97 -1.14
N ARG A 396 -15.64 -28.81 -1.83
CA ARG A 396 -16.39 -27.55 -1.88
C ARG A 396 -17.07 -27.17 -0.56
N SER A 397 -17.24 -28.14 0.34
CA SER A 397 -17.75 -27.88 1.68
C SER A 397 -16.72 -27.12 2.53
N LEU A 398 -15.43 -27.36 2.33
CA LEU A 398 -14.34 -26.59 2.94
C LEU A 398 -14.38 -25.12 2.50
N VAL A 399 -14.55 -24.86 1.19
CA VAL A 399 -14.70 -23.50 0.66
C VAL A 399 -15.86 -22.78 1.31
N ARG A 400 -17.03 -23.44 1.45
CA ARG A 400 -18.21 -22.84 2.10
C ARG A 400 -17.98 -22.53 3.58
N ARG A 401 -17.32 -23.42 4.33
CA ARG A 401 -16.96 -23.18 5.74
C ARG A 401 -16.04 -21.96 5.88
N MET A 402 -15.00 -21.89 5.05
CA MET A 402 -14.07 -20.75 5.03
C MET A 402 -14.78 -19.45 4.67
N ALA A 403 -15.71 -19.47 3.70
CA ALA A 403 -16.50 -18.32 3.31
C ALA A 403 -17.38 -17.78 4.46
N ALA A 404 -17.96 -18.67 5.25
CA ALA A 404 -18.77 -18.29 6.41
C ALA A 404 -17.91 -17.59 7.51
N ALA A 405 -16.62 -17.94 7.62
CA ALA A 405 -15.70 -17.34 8.58
C ALA A 405 -15.09 -16.01 8.08
N ALA A 406 -15.16 -15.71 6.78
CA ALA A 406 -14.41 -14.63 6.16
C ALA A 406 -14.90 -13.22 6.56
N ARG A 407 -16.19 -12.93 6.51
CA ARG A 407 -16.78 -11.58 6.70
C ARG A 407 -16.41 -10.88 8.01
N PRO A 408 -16.39 -11.54 9.17
CA PRO A 408 -16.05 -10.88 10.43
C PRO A 408 -14.62 -10.30 10.47
N ARG A 409 -13.77 -10.66 9.51
CA ARG A 409 -12.37 -10.19 9.40
C ARG A 409 -12.23 -8.89 8.63
N ALA A 410 -13.28 -8.42 7.96
CA ALA A 410 -13.23 -7.18 7.21
C ALA A 410 -13.35 -5.96 8.12
N ARG A 411 -12.55 -4.94 7.85
CA ARG A 411 -12.53 -3.68 8.58
C ARG A 411 -12.75 -2.52 7.61
N GLY A 412 -13.80 -1.72 7.86
CA GLY A 412 -14.13 -0.55 7.05
C GLY A 412 -13.28 0.68 7.39
N PHE A 413 -13.30 1.67 6.48
CA PHE A 413 -12.61 2.95 6.66
C PHE A 413 -13.07 3.74 7.88
N SER A 414 -14.35 3.62 8.30
CA SER A 414 -14.85 4.30 9.50
C SER A 414 -14.09 3.86 10.76
N ALA A 415 -13.94 2.57 10.97
CA ALA A 415 -13.22 2.03 12.13
C ALA A 415 -11.73 2.43 12.13
N MET A 416 -11.11 2.51 10.95
CA MET A 416 -9.75 3.01 10.81
C MET A 416 -9.67 4.51 11.14
N ALA A 417 -10.60 5.32 10.64
CA ALA A 417 -10.68 6.75 10.91
C ALA A 417 -10.82 7.02 12.42
N ASP A 418 -11.64 6.24 13.13
CA ASP A 418 -11.82 6.32 14.58
C ASP A 418 -10.50 6.08 15.33
N ASP A 419 -9.72 5.07 14.91
CA ASP A 419 -8.43 4.78 15.57
C ASP A 419 -7.37 5.83 15.24
N LEU A 420 -7.29 6.30 14.00
CA LEU A 420 -6.39 7.39 13.62
C LEU A 420 -6.74 8.68 14.33
N THR A 421 -8.03 8.99 14.52
CA THR A 421 -8.47 10.16 15.28
C THR A 421 -7.97 10.12 16.73
N LYS A 422 -7.95 8.94 17.36
CA LYS A 422 -7.34 8.77 18.72
C LYS A 422 -5.84 9.06 18.70
N VAL A 423 -5.14 8.60 17.66
CA VAL A 423 -3.70 8.89 17.47
C VAL A 423 -3.50 10.40 17.30
N TYR A 424 -4.27 11.06 16.45
CA TYR A 424 -4.17 12.52 16.26
C TYR A 424 -4.41 13.31 17.55
N ALA A 425 -5.47 12.97 18.29
CA ALA A 425 -5.79 13.63 19.54
C ALA A 425 -4.66 13.48 20.58
N ARG A 426 -4.06 12.30 20.67
CA ARG A 426 -2.94 12.03 21.58
C ARG A 426 -1.73 12.90 21.27
N ILE A 427 -1.25 12.91 20.02
CA ILE A 427 -0.04 13.65 19.64
C ILE A 427 -0.24 15.17 19.69
N SER A 428 -1.45 15.66 19.38
CA SER A 428 -1.77 17.08 19.53
C SER A 428 -1.75 17.52 21.00
N ALA A 429 -2.25 16.70 21.92
CA ALA A 429 -2.22 16.99 23.35
C ALA A 429 -0.78 16.96 23.93
N GLU A 430 0.05 15.98 23.55
CA GLU A 430 1.44 15.87 23.96
C GLU A 430 2.25 17.12 23.56
N ARG A 431 2.02 17.66 22.37
CA ARG A 431 2.72 18.85 21.88
C ARG A 431 2.32 20.12 22.61
N ILE A 432 1.05 20.28 22.97
CA ILE A 432 0.56 21.40 23.79
C ILE A 432 1.24 21.39 25.14
N SER A 433 1.38 20.21 25.80
CA SER A 433 2.00 20.10 27.12
C SER A 433 3.50 20.44 27.10
N ILE A 434 4.24 20.06 26.04
CA ILE A 434 5.66 20.40 25.86
C ILE A 434 5.84 21.91 25.61
N GLY A 435 4.94 22.54 24.86
CA GLY A 435 4.95 23.98 24.61
C GLY A 435 4.79 24.81 25.90
N HIS A 436 3.92 24.37 26.82
CA HIS A 436 3.72 25.04 28.14
C HIS A 436 4.87 24.84 29.13
N GLN A 437 5.72 23.83 28.97
CA GLN A 437 6.91 23.61 29.84
C GLN A 437 8.14 24.41 29.38
N ARG A 438 8.11 24.98 28.15
CA ARG A 438 9.22 25.77 27.58
C ARG A 438 8.95 27.26 27.54
N SER A 439 7.73 27.70 27.89
CA SER A 439 7.32 29.11 28.07
C SER A 439 7.37 29.46 29.57
#